data_0d028b4da63fe844ed6b9bcff9433be3
#
_entry.id   0d028b4da63fe844ed6b9bcff9433be3
#
_cell.length_a   1.000
_cell.length_b   1.000
_cell.length_c   1.000
_cell.angle_alpha   90.00
_cell.angle_beta   90.00
_cell.angle_gamma   90.00
#
_symmetry.space_group_name_H-M   'P 1'
#
loop_
_entity.id
_entity.type
_entity.pdbx_description
1 polymer ?
#
loop_
_entity_poly.entity_id
_entity_poly.type
_entity_poly.pdbx_seq_one_letter_code
_entity_poly.pdbx_strand_id
1 'polypeptide(L)'
;MSIKFENVNYVYSPGTTMEKKGLDNVSFELLDNSFIALIGHTGSGKSTLMQHFNALLKPSSGTIDVAGYHITSQTGNKNLKKLRKEVGLVFQFPESQLFENTVLDDVKFGPKNFGMSDKEAEAKAKKWLEQVGLSADVISKSPFELSGGQMRRIAIAGVMVNEPQILCLDEPGAGLDPRAREEMMQIFVNYQKAGHTVILVTHNMDDVAKYADDVLVMEHGKLIKHDKPQKVFENEEWLKKHYLDEPTSSLFASSLKGFRFKENPLTIKELVDGIKENVQGEFNE
;
A
#
# COMPACT_ATOMS: atom_id res chain seq x y z
N MET A 1 -18.18 0.55 3.25
CA MET A 1 -17.93 -0.49 4.27
C MET A 1 -16.65 -0.09 4.95
N SER A 2 -16.58 -0.02 6.29
CA SER A 2 -15.35 0.34 7.00
C SER A 2 -14.44 -0.87 7.19
N ILE A 3 -13.15 -0.64 7.26
CA ILE A 3 -12.15 -1.62 7.71
C ILE A 3 -11.94 -1.37 9.19
N LYS A 4 -12.19 -2.37 10.04
CA LYS A 4 -12.08 -2.23 11.48
C LYS A 4 -11.28 -3.38 12.09
N PHE A 5 -10.29 -3.04 12.90
CA PHE A 5 -9.52 -3.96 13.72
C PHE A 5 -9.81 -3.66 15.19
N GLU A 6 -10.13 -4.68 15.99
CA GLU A 6 -10.44 -4.53 17.40
C GLU A 6 -9.60 -5.51 18.23
N ASN A 7 -8.67 -4.96 19.01
CA ASN A 7 -7.77 -5.67 19.94
C ASN A 7 -7.07 -6.88 19.28
N VAL A 8 -6.63 -6.69 18.02
CA VAL A 8 -6.04 -7.76 17.21
C VAL A 8 -4.66 -8.10 17.73
N ASN A 9 -4.46 -9.38 18.07
CA ASN A 9 -3.17 -9.95 18.40
C ASN A 9 -2.83 -11.07 17.43
N TYR A 10 -1.55 -11.22 17.14
CA TYR A 10 -1.06 -12.33 16.34
C TYR A 10 0.28 -12.83 16.85
N VAL A 11 0.38 -14.15 17.03
CA VAL A 11 1.59 -14.82 17.50
C VAL A 11 2.01 -15.84 16.46
N TYR A 12 3.25 -15.73 15.97
CA TYR A 12 3.88 -16.74 15.13
C TYR A 12 4.34 -17.93 15.97
N SER A 13 4.13 -19.14 15.46
CA SER A 13 4.60 -20.41 16.09
C SER A 13 4.29 -20.51 17.59
N PRO A 14 3.01 -20.32 18.01
CA PRO A 14 2.66 -20.29 19.43
C PRO A 14 3.02 -21.61 20.14
N GLY A 15 3.54 -21.51 21.36
CA GLY A 15 3.93 -22.67 22.18
C GLY A 15 5.24 -23.33 21.75
N THR A 16 6.02 -22.73 20.86
CA THR A 16 7.32 -23.23 20.44
C THR A 16 8.46 -22.31 20.89
N THR A 17 9.72 -22.78 20.79
CA THR A 17 10.92 -21.95 21.04
C THR A 17 11.09 -20.79 20.03
N MET A 18 10.34 -20.83 18.92
CA MET A 18 10.34 -19.78 17.89
C MET A 18 9.12 -18.86 18.00
N GLU A 19 8.43 -18.88 19.12
CA GLU A 19 7.29 -18.01 19.36
C GLU A 19 7.69 -16.54 19.24
N LYS A 20 6.98 -15.79 18.41
CA LYS A 20 7.20 -14.36 18.21
C LYS A 20 5.87 -13.63 18.05
N LYS A 21 5.69 -12.58 18.82
CA LYS A 21 4.53 -11.70 18.68
C LYS A 21 4.66 -10.87 17.40
N GLY A 22 3.71 -11.00 16.49
CA GLY A 22 3.65 -10.27 15.24
C GLY A 22 2.78 -9.03 15.31
N LEU A 23 1.64 -9.12 16.03
CA LEU A 23 0.77 -7.98 16.36
C LEU A 23 0.43 -8.01 17.86
N ASP A 24 0.37 -6.83 18.46
CA ASP A 24 0.11 -6.61 19.87
C ASP A 24 -0.99 -5.57 20.07
N ASN A 25 -2.21 -6.04 20.33
CA ASN A 25 -3.38 -5.24 20.66
C ASN A 25 -3.65 -4.10 19.65
N VAL A 26 -3.64 -4.42 18.37
CA VAL A 26 -3.84 -3.45 17.29
C VAL A 26 -5.34 -3.16 17.13
N SER A 27 -5.70 -1.88 17.22
CA SER A 27 -7.08 -1.40 17.02
C SER A 27 -7.07 -0.13 16.20
N PHE A 28 -7.88 -0.09 15.13
CA PHE A 28 -8.13 1.10 14.30
C PHE A 28 -9.38 0.90 13.44
N GLU A 29 -9.85 1.99 12.87
CA GLU A 29 -10.90 2.00 11.85
C GLU A 29 -10.48 2.90 10.69
N LEU A 30 -10.67 2.42 9.45
CA LEU A 30 -10.35 3.14 8.22
C LEU A 30 -11.62 3.37 7.42
N LEU A 31 -11.67 4.51 6.77
CA LEU A 31 -12.75 4.85 5.84
C LEU A 31 -12.53 4.19 4.49
N ASP A 32 -13.61 3.83 3.81
CA ASP A 32 -13.56 3.38 2.42
C ASP A 32 -13.12 4.51 1.48
N ASN A 33 -12.68 4.12 0.30
CA ASN A 33 -12.30 5.03 -0.79
C ASN A 33 -11.17 5.99 -0.42
N SER A 34 -10.28 5.60 0.48
CA SER A 34 -9.14 6.38 0.93
C SER A 34 -7.82 5.72 0.52
N PHE A 35 -6.79 6.53 0.43
CA PHE A 35 -5.41 6.11 0.24
C PHE A 35 -4.70 6.11 1.60
N ILE A 36 -4.41 4.94 2.13
CA ILE A 36 -3.83 4.75 3.45
C ILE A 36 -2.37 4.37 3.32
N ALA A 37 -1.48 5.07 4.02
CA ALA A 37 -0.10 4.65 4.17
C ALA A 37 0.10 3.85 5.46
N LEU A 38 0.80 2.74 5.38
CA LEU A 38 1.23 1.92 6.51
C LEU A 38 2.75 1.99 6.61
N ILE A 39 3.26 2.71 7.60
CA ILE A 39 4.69 2.99 7.78
C ILE A 39 5.24 2.44 9.10
N GLY A 40 6.56 2.43 9.23
CA GLY A 40 7.30 1.94 10.40
C GLY A 40 8.60 1.25 9.97
N HIS A 41 9.52 1.06 10.89
CA HIS A 41 10.82 0.42 10.60
C HIS A 41 10.66 -1.06 10.17
N THR A 42 11.71 -1.65 9.63
CA THR A 42 11.74 -3.08 9.28
C THR A 42 11.48 -3.93 10.52
N GLY A 43 10.57 -4.91 10.40
CA GLY A 43 10.18 -5.77 11.53
C GLY A 43 9.15 -5.16 12.48
N SER A 44 8.58 -3.98 12.18
CA SER A 44 7.54 -3.35 13.01
C SER A 44 6.18 -4.03 12.99
N GLY A 45 5.93 -4.99 12.07
CA GLY A 45 4.68 -5.72 11.95
C GLY A 45 3.80 -5.36 10.74
N LYS A 46 4.26 -4.47 9.85
CA LYS A 46 3.49 -4.00 8.67
C LYS A 46 3.01 -5.14 7.76
N SER A 47 3.93 -6.00 7.32
CA SER A 47 3.57 -7.13 6.43
C SER A 47 2.69 -8.15 7.15
N THR A 48 2.85 -8.31 8.48
CA THR A 48 1.94 -9.11 9.30
C THR A 48 0.54 -8.50 9.28
N LEU A 49 0.42 -7.20 9.54
CA LEU A 49 -0.86 -6.48 9.52
C LEU A 49 -1.51 -6.58 8.13
N MET A 50 -0.73 -6.34 7.06
CA MET A 50 -1.21 -6.43 5.68
C MET A 50 -1.84 -7.79 5.36
N GLN A 51 -1.24 -8.88 5.81
CA GLN A 51 -1.74 -10.25 5.57
C GLN A 51 -3.03 -10.55 6.35
N HIS A 52 -3.40 -9.75 7.33
CA HIS A 52 -4.67 -9.89 8.04
C HIS A 52 -5.85 -9.29 7.27
N PHE A 53 -5.64 -8.30 6.38
CA PHE A 53 -6.72 -7.70 5.61
C PHE A 53 -7.46 -8.71 4.71
N ASN A 54 -6.77 -9.72 4.16
CA ASN A 54 -7.40 -10.76 3.33
C ASN A 54 -7.45 -12.14 4.00
N ALA A 55 -7.24 -12.19 5.32
CA ALA A 55 -7.17 -13.41 6.11
C ALA A 55 -6.17 -14.46 5.56
N LEU A 56 -5.04 -14.00 5.00
CA LEU A 56 -3.88 -14.86 4.76
C LEU A 56 -3.30 -15.31 6.12
N LEU A 57 -3.23 -14.36 7.06
CA LEU A 57 -3.08 -14.63 8.50
C LEU A 57 -4.41 -14.32 9.21
N LYS A 58 -4.76 -15.15 10.20
CA LYS A 58 -5.92 -14.94 11.06
C LYS A 58 -5.46 -14.48 12.43
N PRO A 59 -6.19 -13.59 13.11
CA PRO A 59 -5.80 -13.13 14.43
C PRO A 59 -5.75 -14.28 15.43
N SER A 60 -4.79 -14.28 16.34
CA SER A 60 -4.75 -15.18 17.49
C SER A 60 -5.86 -14.82 18.50
N SER A 61 -6.16 -13.53 18.64
CA SER A 61 -7.29 -12.97 19.38
C SER A 61 -7.69 -11.62 18.82
N GLY A 62 -8.86 -11.11 19.20
CA GLY A 62 -9.45 -9.90 18.62
C GLY A 62 -10.27 -10.22 17.38
N THR A 63 -10.78 -9.16 16.72
CA THR A 63 -11.66 -9.28 15.55
C THR A 63 -11.28 -8.31 14.45
N ILE A 64 -11.56 -8.68 13.21
CA ILE A 64 -11.31 -7.86 12.02
C ILE A 64 -12.58 -7.86 11.17
N ASP A 65 -13.10 -6.66 10.89
CA ASP A 65 -14.16 -6.46 9.92
C ASP A 65 -13.56 -5.80 8.67
N VAL A 66 -13.67 -6.47 7.52
CA VAL A 66 -13.08 -6.02 6.26
C VAL A 66 -13.92 -6.48 5.07
N ALA A 67 -14.23 -5.57 4.15
CA ALA A 67 -15.04 -5.86 2.96
C ALA A 67 -16.36 -6.61 3.27
N GLY A 68 -16.97 -6.36 4.45
CA GLY A 68 -18.18 -7.02 4.91
C GLY A 68 -17.98 -8.43 5.50
N TYR A 69 -16.74 -8.86 5.70
CA TYR A 69 -16.40 -10.13 6.34
C TYR A 69 -15.90 -9.91 7.76
N HIS A 70 -16.42 -10.73 8.68
CA HIS A 70 -15.98 -10.77 10.09
C HIS A 70 -14.98 -11.91 10.29
N ILE A 71 -13.75 -11.58 10.70
CA ILE A 71 -12.62 -12.51 10.82
C ILE A 71 -12.19 -12.60 12.28
N THR A 72 -12.10 -13.82 12.78
CA THR A 72 -11.61 -14.17 14.12
C THR A 72 -10.64 -15.35 14.03
N SER A 73 -10.06 -15.75 15.15
CA SER A 73 -9.25 -16.98 15.25
C SER A 73 -10.01 -18.25 14.83
N GLN A 74 -11.34 -18.24 14.94
CA GLN A 74 -12.22 -19.38 14.61
C GLN A 74 -12.74 -19.34 13.17
N THR A 75 -12.40 -18.32 12.38
CA THR A 75 -12.90 -18.19 11.01
C THR A 75 -12.44 -19.36 10.14
N GLY A 76 -13.40 -20.11 9.60
CA GLY A 76 -13.15 -21.22 8.68
C GLY A 76 -12.73 -20.75 7.28
N ASN A 77 -12.21 -21.67 6.46
CA ASN A 77 -11.68 -21.34 5.12
C ASN A 77 -12.76 -21.18 4.03
N LYS A 78 -14.01 -21.59 4.28
CA LYS A 78 -15.07 -21.65 3.25
C LYS A 78 -15.34 -20.33 2.51
N ASN A 79 -15.29 -19.21 3.23
CA ASN A 79 -15.60 -17.88 2.65
C ASN A 79 -14.36 -17.06 2.29
N LEU A 80 -13.16 -17.55 2.58
CA LEU A 80 -11.93 -16.77 2.34
C LEU A 80 -11.64 -16.55 0.86
N LYS A 81 -12.11 -17.43 -0.03
CA LYS A 81 -11.97 -17.23 -1.48
C LYS A 81 -12.70 -15.97 -1.94
N LYS A 82 -13.91 -15.71 -1.42
CA LYS A 82 -14.68 -14.50 -1.74
C LYS A 82 -14.00 -13.24 -1.15
N LEU A 83 -13.59 -13.30 0.11
CA LEU A 83 -12.83 -12.22 0.74
C LEU A 83 -11.57 -11.85 -0.08
N ARG A 84 -10.79 -12.85 -0.52
CA ARG A 84 -9.56 -12.65 -1.31
C ARG A 84 -9.81 -12.13 -2.72
N LYS A 85 -11.03 -12.19 -3.22
CA LYS A 85 -11.44 -11.48 -4.41
C LYS A 85 -11.63 -9.99 -4.14
N GLU A 86 -12.22 -9.65 -2.99
CA GLU A 86 -12.50 -8.26 -2.59
C GLU A 86 -11.26 -7.53 -2.02
N VAL A 87 -10.26 -8.28 -1.52
CA VAL A 87 -9.01 -7.74 -0.94
C VAL A 87 -7.82 -8.33 -1.66
N GLY A 88 -7.27 -7.57 -2.62
CA GLY A 88 -6.08 -7.91 -3.37
C GLY A 88 -4.81 -7.58 -2.59
N LEU A 89 -3.81 -8.46 -2.64
CA LEU A 89 -2.47 -8.22 -2.07
C LEU A 89 -1.42 -8.27 -3.17
N VAL A 90 -0.61 -7.23 -3.27
CA VAL A 90 0.62 -7.19 -4.05
C VAL A 90 1.79 -7.22 -3.06
N PHE A 91 2.54 -8.31 -3.04
CA PHE A 91 3.71 -8.48 -2.17
C PHE A 91 4.93 -7.75 -2.70
N GLN A 92 5.92 -7.58 -1.86
CA GLN A 92 7.23 -7.09 -2.26
C GLN A 92 7.85 -8.02 -3.32
N PHE A 93 8.41 -7.46 -4.41
CA PHE A 93 8.90 -8.19 -5.58
C PHE A 93 7.84 -9.12 -6.20
N PRO A 94 6.69 -8.58 -6.61
CA PRO A 94 5.56 -9.37 -7.08
C PRO A 94 5.88 -10.13 -8.38
N GLU A 95 6.88 -9.70 -9.14
CA GLU A 95 7.40 -10.39 -10.32
C GLU A 95 7.90 -11.81 -10.04
N SER A 96 8.30 -12.12 -8.82
CA SER A 96 8.69 -13.48 -8.41
C SER A 96 7.51 -14.46 -8.31
N GLN A 97 6.29 -13.95 -8.41
CA GLN A 97 5.05 -14.75 -8.34
C GLN A 97 4.50 -15.12 -9.74
N LEU A 98 5.14 -14.66 -10.81
CA LEU A 98 4.78 -15.04 -12.17
C LEU A 98 5.19 -16.50 -12.43
N PHE A 99 4.31 -17.28 -13.09
CA PHE A 99 4.54 -18.72 -13.26
C PHE A 99 3.95 -19.29 -14.55
N GLU A 100 3.10 -18.56 -15.27
CA GLU A 100 2.46 -19.03 -16.49
C GLU A 100 3.36 -18.86 -17.72
N ASN A 101 3.04 -19.60 -18.80
CA ASN A 101 3.81 -19.59 -20.04
C ASN A 101 3.68 -18.29 -20.83
N THR A 102 2.55 -17.57 -20.69
CA THR A 102 2.31 -16.30 -21.37
C THR A 102 1.86 -15.22 -20.37
N VAL A 103 2.17 -13.96 -20.69
CA VAL A 103 1.69 -12.78 -19.95
C VAL A 103 0.17 -12.80 -19.80
N LEU A 104 -0.55 -13.15 -20.88
CA LEU A 104 -2.00 -13.19 -20.87
C LEU A 104 -2.55 -14.25 -19.91
N ASP A 105 -1.95 -15.44 -19.91
CA ASP A 105 -2.40 -16.54 -19.06
C ASP A 105 -2.15 -16.24 -17.59
N ASP A 106 -1.03 -15.60 -17.25
CA ASP A 106 -0.70 -15.19 -15.90
C ASP A 106 -1.76 -14.20 -15.36
N VAL A 107 -2.11 -13.18 -16.13
CA VAL A 107 -3.12 -12.20 -15.72
C VAL A 107 -4.53 -12.79 -15.70
N LYS A 108 -4.87 -13.73 -16.59
CA LYS A 108 -6.17 -14.43 -16.60
C LYS A 108 -6.34 -15.40 -15.44
N PHE A 109 -5.27 -15.84 -14.81
CA PHE A 109 -5.32 -16.89 -13.79
C PHE A 109 -6.27 -16.55 -12.63
N GLY A 110 -6.16 -15.32 -12.08
CA GLY A 110 -7.01 -14.86 -11.00
C GLY A 110 -8.51 -14.89 -11.33
N PRO A 111 -8.97 -14.19 -12.38
CA PRO A 111 -10.36 -14.17 -12.81
C PRO A 111 -10.94 -15.56 -13.08
N LYS A 112 -10.19 -16.44 -13.75
CA LYS A 112 -10.61 -17.83 -14.00
C LYS A 112 -10.79 -18.62 -12.70
N ASN A 113 -9.89 -18.46 -11.75
CA ASN A 113 -10.04 -19.07 -10.43
C ASN A 113 -11.26 -18.57 -9.68
N PHE A 114 -11.70 -17.34 -9.90
CA PHE A 114 -12.92 -16.79 -9.32
C PHE A 114 -14.19 -17.16 -10.13
N GLY A 115 -14.07 -17.97 -11.19
CA GLY A 115 -15.19 -18.53 -11.94
C GLY A 115 -15.61 -17.71 -13.17
N MET A 116 -14.78 -16.76 -13.62
CA MET A 116 -15.01 -16.02 -14.87
C MET A 116 -14.76 -16.92 -16.08
N SER A 117 -15.52 -16.76 -17.15
CA SER A 117 -15.28 -17.46 -18.41
C SER A 117 -13.93 -17.03 -19.02
N ASP A 118 -13.32 -17.90 -19.82
CA ASP A 118 -12.00 -17.62 -20.44
C ASP A 118 -12.06 -16.36 -21.31
N LYS A 119 -13.13 -16.19 -22.09
CA LYS A 119 -13.34 -15.04 -22.96
C LYS A 119 -13.45 -13.71 -22.18
N GLU A 120 -14.19 -13.71 -21.08
CA GLU A 120 -14.32 -12.52 -20.21
C GLU A 120 -13.02 -12.21 -19.48
N ALA A 121 -12.35 -13.25 -18.97
CA ALA A 121 -11.04 -13.14 -18.30
C ALA A 121 -10.00 -12.56 -19.26
N GLU A 122 -9.97 -13.01 -20.52
CA GLU A 122 -9.07 -12.49 -21.55
C GLU A 122 -9.32 -11.03 -21.86
N ALA A 123 -10.58 -10.63 -22.04
CA ALA A 123 -10.94 -9.23 -22.31
C ALA A 123 -10.51 -8.31 -21.14
N LYS A 124 -10.76 -8.73 -19.90
CA LYS A 124 -10.32 -8.01 -18.70
C LYS A 124 -8.79 -7.94 -18.58
N ALA A 125 -8.12 -9.05 -18.81
CA ALA A 125 -6.66 -9.13 -18.74
C ALA A 125 -6.00 -8.17 -19.74
N LYS A 126 -6.45 -8.15 -21.00
CA LYS A 126 -5.96 -7.22 -22.02
C LYS A 126 -6.14 -5.76 -21.61
N LYS A 127 -7.33 -5.40 -21.09
CA LYS A 127 -7.60 -4.05 -20.58
C LYS A 127 -6.65 -3.66 -19.45
N TRP A 128 -6.42 -4.55 -18.48
CA TRP A 128 -5.53 -4.24 -17.34
C TRP A 128 -4.06 -4.20 -17.73
N LEU A 129 -3.62 -5.04 -18.68
CA LEU A 129 -2.26 -4.97 -19.25
C LEU A 129 -2.00 -3.61 -19.91
N GLU A 130 -2.97 -3.09 -20.67
CA GLU A 130 -2.90 -1.74 -21.23
C GLU A 130 -2.87 -0.65 -20.13
N GLN A 131 -3.72 -0.77 -19.11
CA GLN A 131 -3.77 0.20 -18.00
C GLN A 131 -2.48 0.27 -17.19
N VAL A 132 -1.75 -0.83 -17.05
CA VAL A 132 -0.42 -0.82 -16.42
C VAL A 132 0.70 -0.42 -17.40
N GLY A 133 0.37 0.01 -18.61
CA GLY A 133 1.30 0.56 -19.60
C GLY A 133 2.08 -0.50 -20.39
N LEU A 134 1.52 -1.70 -20.56
CA LEU A 134 2.11 -2.75 -21.41
C LEU A 134 1.48 -2.76 -22.80
N SER A 135 2.32 -2.88 -23.81
CA SER A 135 1.92 -2.94 -25.21
C SER A 135 1.37 -4.32 -25.60
N ALA A 136 0.52 -4.35 -26.64
CA ALA A 136 -0.12 -5.59 -27.08
C ALA A 136 0.84 -6.67 -27.58
N ASP A 137 2.05 -6.31 -28.00
CA ASP A 137 3.06 -7.23 -28.51
C ASP A 137 3.70 -8.13 -27.44
N VAL A 138 3.53 -7.81 -26.14
CA VAL A 138 4.06 -8.64 -25.05
C VAL A 138 3.06 -9.70 -24.56
N ILE A 139 1.79 -9.60 -24.93
CA ILE A 139 0.70 -10.41 -24.36
C ILE A 139 0.91 -11.92 -24.56
N SER A 140 1.47 -12.33 -25.72
CA SER A 140 1.75 -13.72 -26.07
C SER A 140 3.16 -14.19 -25.72
N LYS A 141 4.01 -13.28 -25.20
CA LYS A 141 5.37 -13.64 -24.80
C LYS A 141 5.37 -14.29 -23.41
N SER A 142 6.46 -15.00 -23.13
CA SER A 142 6.72 -15.46 -21.76
C SER A 142 7.02 -14.26 -20.86
N PRO A 143 6.45 -14.19 -19.64
CA PRO A 143 6.81 -13.15 -18.67
C PRO A 143 8.33 -13.06 -18.43
N PHE A 144 9.02 -14.21 -18.47
CA PHE A 144 10.45 -14.33 -18.17
C PHE A 144 11.37 -13.81 -19.29
N GLU A 145 10.82 -13.45 -20.45
CA GLU A 145 11.56 -12.79 -21.55
C GLU A 145 11.53 -11.25 -21.41
N LEU A 146 10.84 -10.72 -20.41
CA LEU A 146 10.59 -9.30 -20.26
C LEU A 146 11.51 -8.67 -19.20
N SER A 147 11.62 -7.34 -19.21
CA SER A 147 12.36 -6.62 -18.18
C SER A 147 11.70 -6.75 -16.80
N GLY A 148 12.48 -6.60 -15.73
CA GLY A 148 11.95 -6.64 -14.36
C GLY A 148 10.80 -5.68 -14.11
N GLY A 149 10.85 -4.47 -14.67
CA GLY A 149 9.77 -3.49 -14.58
C GLY A 149 8.50 -3.94 -15.33
N GLN A 150 8.63 -4.59 -16.48
CA GLN A 150 7.50 -5.17 -17.21
C GLN A 150 6.90 -6.34 -16.44
N MET A 151 7.74 -7.27 -15.94
CA MET A 151 7.28 -8.37 -15.09
C MET A 151 6.50 -7.89 -13.87
N ARG A 152 6.98 -6.83 -13.20
CA ARG A 152 6.27 -6.22 -12.06
C ARG A 152 4.91 -5.67 -12.45
N ARG A 153 4.80 -4.98 -13.59
CA ARG A 153 3.52 -4.48 -14.13
C ARG A 153 2.55 -5.63 -14.42
N ILE A 154 3.03 -6.75 -14.94
CA ILE A 154 2.23 -7.96 -15.17
C ILE A 154 1.68 -8.50 -13.86
N ALA A 155 2.52 -8.69 -12.85
CA ALA A 155 2.12 -9.21 -11.55
C ALA A 155 1.09 -8.32 -10.86
N ILE A 156 1.25 -7.00 -10.94
CA ILE A 156 0.27 -6.01 -10.44
C ILE A 156 -1.05 -6.13 -11.22
N ALA A 157 -1.00 -6.21 -12.55
CA ALA A 157 -2.19 -6.42 -13.38
C ALA A 157 -2.91 -7.72 -13.00
N GLY A 158 -2.20 -8.80 -12.68
CA GLY A 158 -2.75 -10.09 -12.23
C GLY A 158 -3.55 -10.01 -10.93
N VAL A 159 -3.25 -9.03 -10.05
CA VAL A 159 -4.06 -8.74 -8.86
C VAL A 159 -5.20 -7.79 -9.22
N MET A 160 -4.91 -6.69 -9.91
CA MET A 160 -5.88 -5.62 -10.20
C MET A 160 -6.97 -6.04 -11.19
N VAL A 161 -6.74 -7.05 -12.02
CA VAL A 161 -7.74 -7.59 -12.96
C VAL A 161 -9.01 -8.12 -12.27
N ASN A 162 -8.91 -8.49 -11.00
CA ASN A 162 -10.06 -8.89 -10.19
C ASN A 162 -10.87 -7.70 -9.67
N GLU A 163 -10.38 -6.48 -9.85
CA GLU A 163 -10.98 -5.22 -9.38
C GLU A 163 -11.35 -5.29 -7.88
N PRO A 164 -10.38 -5.60 -6.99
CA PRO A 164 -10.67 -5.72 -5.57
C PRO A 164 -11.14 -4.38 -4.99
N GLN A 165 -12.06 -4.41 -4.03
CA GLN A 165 -12.51 -3.20 -3.32
C GLN A 165 -11.38 -2.58 -2.49
N ILE A 166 -10.49 -3.41 -1.97
CA ILE A 166 -9.31 -3.00 -1.18
C ILE A 166 -8.07 -3.58 -1.85
N LEU A 167 -7.13 -2.72 -2.21
CA LEU A 167 -5.83 -3.09 -2.78
C LEU A 167 -4.73 -2.79 -1.78
N CYS A 168 -4.07 -3.84 -1.29
CA CYS A 168 -2.92 -3.73 -0.40
C CYS A 168 -1.63 -3.92 -1.21
N LEU A 169 -0.67 -3.02 -1.04
CA LEU A 169 0.57 -2.93 -1.80
C LEU A 169 1.76 -2.92 -0.84
N ASP A 170 2.66 -3.89 -0.93
CA ASP A 170 3.89 -3.93 -0.14
C ASP A 170 5.07 -3.48 -0.98
N GLU A 171 5.55 -2.25 -0.75
CA GLU A 171 6.71 -1.65 -1.44
C GLU A 171 6.66 -1.77 -2.98
N PRO A 172 5.54 -1.39 -3.66
CA PRO A 172 5.36 -1.64 -5.09
C PRO A 172 6.37 -0.89 -5.96
N GLY A 173 6.93 0.21 -5.46
CA GLY A 173 7.94 1.03 -6.13
C GLY A 173 9.40 0.67 -5.84
N ALA A 174 9.67 -0.36 -5.01
CA ALA A 174 11.03 -0.71 -4.63
C ALA A 174 11.89 -1.10 -5.85
N GLY A 175 13.08 -0.48 -5.98
CA GLY A 175 14.01 -0.78 -7.08
C GLY A 175 13.62 -0.23 -8.45
N LEU A 176 12.55 0.57 -8.56
CA LEU A 176 12.22 1.30 -9.78
C LEU A 176 12.96 2.63 -9.83
N ASP A 177 13.27 3.09 -11.05
CA ASP A 177 13.70 4.47 -11.26
C ASP A 177 12.57 5.47 -10.92
N PRO A 178 12.89 6.75 -10.66
CA PRO A 178 11.90 7.74 -10.21
C PRO A 178 10.71 7.90 -11.15
N ARG A 179 10.93 7.83 -12.47
CA ARG A 179 9.86 7.97 -13.47
C ARG A 179 8.93 6.76 -13.49
N ALA A 180 9.50 5.55 -13.54
CA ALA A 180 8.71 4.31 -13.51
C ALA A 180 7.91 4.18 -12.21
N ARG A 181 8.48 4.64 -11.08
CA ARG A 181 7.79 4.70 -9.79
C ARG A 181 6.60 5.66 -9.84
N GLU A 182 6.79 6.88 -10.32
CA GLU A 182 5.71 7.88 -10.45
C GLU A 182 4.57 7.35 -11.33
N GLU A 183 4.89 6.77 -12.49
CA GLU A 183 3.91 6.16 -13.39
C GLU A 183 3.11 5.05 -12.68
N MET A 184 3.78 4.21 -11.91
CA MET A 184 3.14 3.14 -11.14
C MET A 184 2.25 3.68 -10.02
N MET A 185 2.72 4.65 -9.25
CA MET A 185 1.93 5.28 -8.20
C MET A 185 0.68 5.95 -8.76
N GLN A 186 0.76 6.54 -9.96
CA GLN A 186 -0.40 7.14 -10.62
C GLN A 186 -1.50 6.11 -10.95
N ILE A 187 -1.13 4.85 -11.25
CA ILE A 187 -2.10 3.75 -11.44
C ILE A 187 -2.91 3.55 -10.15
N PHE A 188 -2.24 3.50 -9.01
CA PHE A 188 -2.89 3.29 -7.71
C PHE A 188 -3.74 4.49 -7.27
N VAL A 189 -3.27 5.71 -7.52
CA VAL A 189 -4.05 6.94 -7.29
C VAL A 189 -5.33 6.96 -8.15
N ASN A 190 -5.22 6.59 -9.42
CA ASN A 190 -6.40 6.50 -10.30
C ASN A 190 -7.37 5.42 -9.84
N TYR A 191 -6.84 4.31 -9.30
CA TYR A 191 -7.64 3.23 -8.75
C TYR A 191 -8.42 3.68 -7.51
N GLN A 192 -7.76 4.40 -6.59
CA GLN A 192 -8.42 5.01 -5.42
C GLN A 192 -9.51 6.01 -5.85
N LYS A 193 -9.20 6.90 -6.82
CA LYS A 193 -10.18 7.87 -7.35
C LYS A 193 -11.39 7.24 -8.03
N ALA A 194 -11.26 6.01 -8.52
CA ALA A 194 -12.37 5.22 -9.06
C ALA A 194 -13.27 4.61 -7.96
N GLY A 195 -13.02 4.89 -6.68
CA GLY A 195 -13.86 4.49 -5.55
C GLY A 195 -13.36 3.23 -4.81
N HIS A 196 -12.09 2.89 -4.95
CA HIS A 196 -11.46 1.79 -4.24
C HIS A 196 -10.60 2.27 -3.07
N THR A 197 -10.36 1.41 -2.10
CA THR A 197 -9.43 1.68 -1.01
C THR A 197 -8.04 1.16 -1.38
N VAL A 198 -6.99 1.97 -1.19
CA VAL A 198 -5.60 1.57 -1.39
C VAL A 198 -4.85 1.64 -0.06
N ILE A 199 -4.16 0.56 0.30
CA ILE A 199 -3.29 0.50 1.48
C ILE A 199 -1.86 0.29 0.98
N LEU A 200 -1.02 1.29 1.15
CA LEU A 200 0.37 1.30 0.72
C LEU A 200 1.30 1.09 1.90
N VAL A 201 2.00 -0.02 1.94
CA VAL A 201 3.16 -0.20 2.81
C VAL A 201 4.37 0.41 2.11
N THR A 202 5.00 1.38 2.74
CA THR A 202 6.20 2.04 2.19
C THR A 202 7.09 2.61 3.29
N HIS A 203 8.37 2.78 2.96
CA HIS A 203 9.33 3.56 3.74
C HIS A 203 9.74 4.86 3.03
N ASN A 204 9.08 5.20 1.92
CA ASN A 204 9.27 6.48 1.25
C ASN A 204 8.27 7.52 1.76
N MET A 205 8.76 8.46 2.56
CA MET A 205 7.92 9.47 3.19
C MET A 205 7.40 10.51 2.20
N ASP A 206 8.05 10.71 1.06
CA ASP A 206 7.54 11.59 -0.01
C ASP A 206 6.26 11.01 -0.66
N ASP A 207 6.17 9.67 -0.82
CA ASP A 207 4.94 9.04 -1.29
C ASP A 207 3.82 9.16 -0.24
N VAL A 208 4.14 8.96 1.05
CA VAL A 208 3.17 9.15 2.14
C VAL A 208 2.63 10.57 2.12
N ALA A 209 3.51 11.56 2.08
CA ALA A 209 3.16 12.98 2.06
C ALA A 209 2.30 13.37 0.85
N LYS A 210 2.58 12.77 -0.32
CA LYS A 210 1.95 13.12 -1.59
C LYS A 210 0.60 12.45 -1.83
N TYR A 211 0.43 11.22 -1.36
CA TYR A 211 -0.69 10.39 -1.77
C TYR A 211 -1.61 9.95 -0.64
N ALA A 212 -1.14 9.90 0.61
CA ALA A 212 -1.95 9.36 1.70
C ALA A 212 -2.98 10.36 2.22
N ASP A 213 -4.20 9.87 2.41
CA ASP A 213 -5.26 10.56 3.15
C ASP A 213 -5.12 10.32 4.66
N ASP A 214 -4.56 9.13 5.03
CA ASP A 214 -4.44 8.66 6.40
C ASP A 214 -3.17 7.80 6.57
N VAL A 215 -2.57 7.80 7.74
CA VAL A 215 -1.29 7.11 8.02
C VAL A 215 -1.41 6.27 9.28
N LEU A 216 -1.09 5.00 9.14
CA LEU A 216 -0.89 4.05 10.25
C LEU A 216 0.61 3.89 10.52
N VAL A 217 1.06 4.14 11.74
CA VAL A 217 2.45 3.99 12.14
C VAL A 217 2.60 2.79 13.05
N MET A 218 3.38 1.80 12.60
CA MET A 218 3.61 0.55 13.34
C MET A 218 4.99 0.51 13.97
N GLU A 219 5.06 0.06 15.22
CA GLU A 219 6.30 -0.22 15.93
C GLU A 219 6.15 -1.44 16.82
N HIS A 220 7.08 -2.40 16.73
CA HIS A 220 7.09 -3.63 17.55
C HIS A 220 5.73 -4.36 17.62
N GLY A 221 5.03 -4.45 16.50
CA GLY A 221 3.72 -5.09 16.40
C GLY A 221 2.54 -4.26 16.92
N LYS A 222 2.77 -3.02 17.34
CA LYS A 222 1.75 -2.10 17.86
C LYS A 222 1.48 -0.98 16.87
N LEU A 223 0.26 -0.50 16.83
CA LEU A 223 -0.08 0.77 16.22
C LEU A 223 0.23 1.89 17.22
N ILE A 224 1.22 2.74 16.91
CA ILE A 224 1.68 3.80 17.81
C ILE A 224 1.11 5.17 17.43
N LYS A 225 0.66 5.34 16.19
CA LYS A 225 -0.02 6.55 15.71
C LYS A 225 -0.94 6.22 14.54
N HIS A 226 -2.10 6.86 14.49
CA HIS A 226 -3.04 6.83 13.38
C HIS A 226 -3.55 8.26 13.20
N ASP A 227 -3.15 8.92 12.12
CA ASP A 227 -3.48 10.32 11.85
C ASP A 227 -3.21 10.70 10.39
N LYS A 228 -3.58 11.92 10.00
CA LYS A 228 -3.25 12.48 8.68
C LYS A 228 -1.75 12.72 8.53
N PRO A 229 -1.20 12.73 7.29
CA PRO A 229 0.24 12.98 7.06
C PRO A 229 0.76 14.22 7.79
N GLN A 230 0.05 15.35 7.76
CA GLN A 230 0.47 16.60 8.41
C GLN A 230 0.70 16.41 9.92
N LYS A 231 -0.17 15.62 10.57
CA LYS A 231 -0.07 15.33 12.01
C LYS A 231 0.99 14.30 12.34
N VAL A 232 1.26 13.38 11.41
CA VAL A 232 2.34 12.39 11.59
C VAL A 232 3.70 13.07 11.50
N PHE A 233 3.90 13.97 10.52
CA PHE A 233 5.16 14.63 10.24
C PHE A 233 5.35 16.00 10.95
N GLU A 234 4.48 16.38 11.90
CA GLU A 234 4.60 17.68 12.58
C GLU A 234 5.72 17.75 13.61
N ASN A 235 6.20 16.60 14.10
CA ASN A 235 7.17 16.53 15.21
C ASN A 235 8.40 15.71 14.83
N GLU A 236 9.49 16.40 14.47
CA GLU A 236 10.77 15.82 14.07
C GLU A 236 11.39 14.93 15.16
N GLU A 237 11.33 15.35 16.44
CA GLU A 237 11.90 14.57 17.54
C GLU A 237 11.16 13.24 17.73
N TRP A 238 9.84 13.25 17.57
CA TRP A 238 9.02 12.06 17.63
C TRP A 238 9.36 11.11 16.47
N LEU A 239 9.51 11.62 15.24
CA LEU A 239 9.90 10.82 14.07
C LEU A 239 11.26 10.14 14.30
N LYS A 240 12.28 10.90 14.72
CA LYS A 240 13.62 10.39 15.03
C LYS A 240 13.59 9.32 16.14
N LYS A 241 12.78 9.53 17.18
CA LYS A 241 12.62 8.57 18.28
C LYS A 241 12.06 7.23 17.80
N HIS A 242 11.19 7.25 16.78
CA HIS A 242 10.54 6.06 16.22
C HIS A 242 11.20 5.56 14.92
N TYR A 243 12.42 6.04 14.61
CA TYR A 243 13.21 5.64 13.41
C TYR A 243 12.44 5.86 12.11
N LEU A 244 11.71 6.96 12.01
CA LEU A 244 11.00 7.39 10.81
C LEU A 244 11.72 8.56 10.16
N ASP A 245 11.81 8.53 8.84
CA ASP A 245 12.31 9.64 8.04
C ASP A 245 11.25 10.72 7.89
N GLU A 246 11.69 11.91 7.48
CA GLU A 246 10.83 13.02 7.10
C GLU A 246 10.69 13.09 5.57
N PRO A 247 9.59 13.68 5.04
CA PRO A 247 9.51 14.06 3.64
C PRO A 247 10.66 14.99 3.25
N THR A 248 11.20 14.82 2.04
CA THR A 248 12.33 15.63 1.52
C THR A 248 12.05 17.13 1.60
N SER A 249 10.81 17.54 1.32
CA SER A 249 10.39 18.95 1.41
C SER A 249 10.47 19.51 2.83
N SER A 250 10.11 18.72 3.84
CA SER A 250 10.21 19.09 5.27
C SER A 250 11.67 19.28 5.69
N LEU A 251 12.53 18.30 5.33
CA LEU A 251 13.96 18.38 5.59
C LEU A 251 14.60 19.61 4.94
N PHE A 252 14.19 19.93 3.71
CA PHE A 252 14.70 21.12 3.02
C PHE A 252 14.21 22.40 3.71
N ALA A 253 12.93 22.49 4.04
CA ALA A 253 12.34 23.64 4.71
C ALA A 253 13.06 23.95 6.05
N SER A 254 13.35 22.93 6.86
CA SER A 254 14.07 23.08 8.13
C SER A 254 15.50 23.59 7.97
N SER A 255 16.13 23.39 6.79
CA SER A 255 17.47 23.89 6.46
C SER A 255 17.49 25.36 6.02
N LEU A 256 16.36 25.94 5.62
CA LEU A 256 16.26 27.32 5.14
C LEU A 256 16.28 28.33 6.29
N LYS A 257 17.44 28.93 6.52
CA LYS A 257 17.61 29.97 7.57
C LYS A 257 16.85 31.23 7.18
N GLY A 258 16.07 31.77 8.14
CA GLY A 258 15.30 33.00 7.94
C GLY A 258 13.92 32.83 7.35
N PHE A 259 13.59 31.67 6.77
CA PHE A 259 12.24 31.38 6.27
C PHE A 259 11.33 30.88 7.40
N ARG A 260 10.07 31.33 7.35
CA ARG A 260 9.02 30.87 8.28
C ARG A 260 7.87 30.26 7.49
N PHE A 261 7.61 29.00 7.72
CA PHE A 261 6.50 28.26 7.14
C PHE A 261 5.33 28.25 8.13
N LYS A 262 4.10 28.52 7.66
CA LYS A 262 2.87 28.46 8.49
C LYS A 262 2.61 27.06 8.98
N GLU A 263 2.83 26.09 8.10
CA GLU A 263 2.76 24.64 8.36
C GLU A 263 4.01 23.99 7.78
N ASN A 264 4.40 22.83 8.31
CA ASN A 264 5.51 22.06 7.77
C ASN A 264 5.19 21.62 6.33
N PRO A 265 5.94 22.04 5.28
CA PRO A 265 5.63 21.65 3.91
C PRO A 265 6.03 20.19 3.68
N LEU A 266 5.07 19.35 3.37
CA LEU A 266 5.29 17.92 3.12
C LEU A 266 5.60 17.62 1.65
N THR A 267 5.14 18.50 0.73
CA THR A 267 5.30 18.34 -0.72
C THR A 267 6.13 19.47 -1.32
N ILE A 268 6.75 19.20 -2.49
CA ILE A 268 7.50 20.21 -3.24
C ILE A 268 6.61 21.43 -3.56
N LYS A 269 5.34 21.21 -3.86
CA LYS A 269 4.40 22.31 -4.13
C LYS A 269 4.22 23.20 -2.91
N GLU A 270 3.96 22.63 -1.76
CA GLU A 270 3.80 23.39 -0.49
C GLU A 270 5.09 24.12 -0.12
N LEU A 271 6.24 23.49 -0.32
CA LEU A 271 7.56 24.12 -0.10
C LEU A 271 7.75 25.35 -1.00
N VAL A 272 7.49 25.22 -2.31
CA VAL A 272 7.61 26.31 -3.28
C VAL A 272 6.64 27.45 -2.95
N ASP A 273 5.40 27.12 -2.60
CA ASP A 273 4.39 28.13 -2.26
C ASP A 273 4.78 28.87 -0.95
N GLY A 274 5.28 28.16 0.06
CA GLY A 274 5.79 28.75 1.28
C GLY A 274 7.04 29.63 1.07
N ILE A 275 7.97 29.25 0.18
CA ILE A 275 9.12 30.09 -0.20
C ILE A 275 8.65 31.39 -0.87
N LYS A 276 7.71 31.31 -1.81
CA LYS A 276 7.15 32.51 -2.47
C LYS A 276 6.51 33.47 -1.48
N GLU A 277 5.75 32.97 -0.50
CA GLU A 277 5.14 33.82 0.55
C GLU A 277 6.21 34.57 1.35
N ASN A 278 7.30 33.93 1.72
CA ASN A 278 8.41 34.56 2.44
C ASN A 278 9.09 35.65 1.59
N VAL A 279 9.43 35.35 0.32
CA VAL A 279 10.09 36.31 -0.59
C VAL A 279 9.18 37.51 -0.90
N GLN A 280 7.88 37.31 -1.09
CA GLN A 280 6.94 38.41 -1.34
C GLN A 280 6.69 39.28 -0.11
N GLY A 281 6.79 38.71 1.09
CA GLY A 281 6.70 39.46 2.36
C GLY A 281 7.86 40.42 2.54
N GLU A 282 9.09 40.03 2.16
CA GLU A 282 10.28 40.89 2.24
C GLU A 282 10.28 42.08 1.26
N PHE A 283 9.51 42.01 0.18
CA PHE A 283 9.38 43.12 -0.79
C PHE A 283 8.28 44.13 -0.43
N ASN A 284 7.51 43.89 0.63
CA ASN A 284 6.42 44.76 1.09
C ASN A 284 6.70 45.45 2.46
N GLU A 285 7.90 45.27 3.02
CA GLU A 285 8.46 46.06 4.13
C GLU A 285 9.52 47.07 3.63
#